data_59ba89e5fb522cd5b7b9beaaf76496ce
#
_entry.id   59ba89e5fb522cd5b7b9beaaf76496ce
#
_cell.length_a   1.000
_cell.length_b   1.000
_cell.length_c   1.000
_cell.angle_alpha   90.00
_cell.angle_beta   90.00
_cell.angle_gamma   90.00
#
_symmetry.space_group_name_H-M   'P 1'
#
loop_
_entity.id
_entity.type
_entity.pdbx_description
1 polymer ?
#
loop_
_entity_poly.entity_id
_entity_poly.type
_entity_poly.pdbx_seq_one_letter_code
_entity_poly.pdbx_strand_id
1 'polypeptide(L)'
;ADALYIQLKGTYYNYTMMKNALSDDVWAGGGGRNDNAELEGCNEYSFGSDQSFIGGVWESYYQLIYKANVILGRVEPDTDLKKKACAEAKFFRAFAYFDLVSMWGDVPLVDHELDKSEYQLARSPKADIWALIERDLTEAINSGLLEEKKSVDDKTTWRVTKQLAQAI
;
A
#
# COMPACT_ATOMS: atom_id res chain seq x y z
N ALA A 1 8.34 -6.38 -11.34
CA ALA A 1 6.98 -6.16 -10.82
C ALA A 1 6.54 -7.20 -9.77
N ASP A 2 6.89 -8.48 -9.92
CA ASP A 2 6.41 -9.56 -9.01
C ASP A 2 6.76 -9.33 -7.53
N ALA A 3 7.90 -8.71 -7.25
CA ALA A 3 8.29 -8.32 -5.89
C ALA A 3 7.28 -7.38 -5.19
N LEU A 4 6.48 -6.60 -5.96
CA LEU A 4 5.41 -5.74 -5.42
C LEU A 4 4.24 -6.58 -4.93
N TYR A 5 3.83 -7.57 -5.71
CA TYR A 5 2.74 -8.51 -5.32
C TYR A 5 3.12 -9.34 -4.10
N ILE A 6 4.38 -9.81 -4.02
CA ILE A 6 4.89 -10.54 -2.85
C ILE A 6 4.88 -9.65 -1.61
N GLN A 7 5.29 -8.37 -1.74
CA GLN A 7 5.27 -7.40 -0.65
C GLN A 7 3.85 -7.18 -0.13
N LEU A 8 2.89 -6.94 -1.04
CA LEU A 8 1.50 -6.73 -0.66
C LEU A 8 0.92 -7.95 0.07
N LYS A 9 1.23 -9.17 -0.39
CA LYS A 9 0.82 -10.41 0.30
C LYS A 9 1.34 -10.46 1.74
N GLY A 10 2.58 -10.01 1.98
CA GLY A 10 3.16 -9.95 3.33
C GLY A 10 2.48 -8.92 4.24
N THR A 11 2.00 -7.82 3.66
CA THR A 11 1.28 -6.76 4.39
C THR A 11 -0.12 -7.20 4.83
N TYR A 12 -0.77 -8.05 4.04
CA TYR A 12 -2.19 -8.36 4.15
C TYR A 12 -2.60 -8.90 5.54
N TYR A 13 -1.78 -9.72 6.17
CA TYR A 13 -2.10 -10.30 7.49
C TYR A 13 -2.25 -9.20 8.55
N ASN A 14 -1.22 -8.40 8.76
CA ASN A 14 -1.23 -7.34 9.77
C ASN A 14 -2.31 -6.29 9.48
N TYR A 15 -2.46 -5.92 8.20
CA TYR A 15 -3.50 -4.98 7.76
C TYR A 15 -4.91 -5.50 8.10
N THR A 16 -5.20 -6.75 7.74
CA THR A 16 -6.53 -7.35 7.98
C THR A 16 -6.81 -7.48 9.46
N MET A 17 -5.84 -7.95 10.24
CA MET A 17 -6.00 -8.11 11.69
C MET A 17 -6.22 -6.74 12.37
N MET A 18 -5.42 -5.74 12.03
CA MET A 18 -5.55 -4.39 12.56
C MET A 18 -6.92 -3.76 12.21
N LYS A 19 -7.31 -3.79 10.93
CA LYS A 19 -8.58 -3.19 10.47
C LYS A 19 -9.79 -3.87 11.11
N ASN A 20 -9.78 -5.19 11.22
CA ASN A 20 -10.87 -5.92 11.85
C ASN A 20 -10.93 -5.65 13.37
N ALA A 21 -9.77 -5.65 14.05
CA ALA A 21 -9.74 -5.38 15.49
C ALA A 21 -10.10 -3.94 15.86
N LEU A 22 -9.95 -2.98 14.94
CA LEU A 22 -10.39 -1.59 15.11
C LEU A 22 -11.87 -1.38 14.77
N SER A 23 -12.57 -2.42 14.27
CA SER A 23 -14.00 -2.36 13.98
C SER A 23 -14.83 -2.93 15.12
N ASP A 24 -16.11 -2.58 15.16
CA ASP A 24 -17.07 -3.13 16.13
C ASP A 24 -17.51 -4.57 15.78
N ASP A 25 -17.16 -5.05 14.58
CA ASP A 25 -17.63 -6.34 14.07
C ASP A 25 -16.78 -7.53 14.54
N VAL A 26 -15.57 -7.30 15.03
CA VAL A 26 -14.63 -8.34 15.45
C VAL A 26 -14.08 -8.06 16.84
N TRP A 27 -14.13 -9.07 17.68
CA TRP A 27 -13.51 -9.06 18.99
C TRP A 27 -12.26 -9.94 18.98
N ALA A 28 -11.14 -9.40 19.44
CA ALA A 28 -9.91 -10.15 19.65
C ALA A 28 -10.08 -11.05 20.89
N GLY A 29 -10.61 -12.22 20.67
CA GLY A 29 -10.80 -13.22 21.70
C GLY A 29 -9.69 -14.26 21.71
N GLY A 30 -9.73 -15.10 22.74
CA GLY A 30 -8.81 -16.22 22.94
C GLY A 30 -9.29 -17.06 24.11
N GLY A 31 -8.38 -17.83 24.73
CA GLY A 31 -8.67 -18.59 25.94
C GLY A 31 -8.84 -17.73 27.18
N GLY A 32 -8.41 -16.47 27.14
CA GLY A 32 -8.53 -15.51 28.23
C GLY A 32 -8.00 -14.12 27.86
N ARG A 33 -8.16 -13.17 28.78
CA ARG A 33 -7.62 -11.82 28.63
C ARG A 33 -6.09 -11.84 28.52
N ASN A 34 -5.55 -11.03 27.62
CA ASN A 34 -4.13 -10.94 27.26
C ASN A 34 -3.57 -12.13 26.44
N ASP A 35 -4.40 -13.01 25.90
CA ASP A 35 -3.93 -14.01 24.93
C ASP A 35 -3.31 -13.36 23.68
N ASN A 36 -3.86 -12.21 23.26
CA ASN A 36 -3.26 -11.35 22.27
C ASN A 36 -3.48 -9.87 22.66
N ALA A 37 -2.66 -9.39 23.59
CA ALA A 37 -2.77 -8.06 24.16
C ALA A 37 -2.73 -6.93 23.12
N GLU A 38 -2.02 -7.13 22.01
CA GLU A 38 -1.94 -6.12 20.94
C GLU A 38 -3.25 -5.97 20.18
N LEU A 39 -3.91 -7.09 19.81
CA LEU A 39 -5.23 -7.03 19.16
C LEU A 39 -6.33 -6.61 20.14
N GLU A 40 -6.25 -7.05 21.40
CA GLU A 40 -7.16 -6.57 22.45
C GLU A 40 -7.02 -5.06 22.63
N GLY A 41 -5.78 -4.52 22.63
CA GLY A 41 -5.52 -3.09 22.67
C GLY A 41 -6.13 -2.34 21.48
N CYS A 42 -6.14 -2.92 20.28
CA CYS A 42 -6.83 -2.36 19.12
C CYS A 42 -8.34 -2.29 19.36
N ASN A 43 -8.97 -3.39 19.83
CA ASN A 43 -10.41 -3.40 20.14
C ASN A 43 -10.81 -2.39 21.23
N GLU A 44 -9.96 -2.21 22.23
CA GLU A 44 -10.21 -1.31 23.35
C GLU A 44 -9.78 0.14 23.07
N TYR A 45 -9.22 0.42 21.88
CA TYR A 45 -8.61 1.72 21.53
C TYR A 45 -7.57 2.20 22.56
N SER A 46 -6.87 1.24 23.18
CA SER A 46 -5.85 1.46 24.22
C SER A 46 -4.44 1.21 23.72
N PHE A 47 -4.19 1.46 22.42
CA PHE A 47 -2.90 1.24 21.77
C PHE A 47 -2.08 2.53 21.65
N GLY A 48 -0.75 2.37 21.64
CA GLY A 48 0.22 3.42 21.34
C GLY A 48 0.85 3.27 19.97
N SER A 49 1.75 4.20 19.64
CA SER A 49 2.53 4.18 18.39
C SER A 49 3.55 3.04 18.29
N ASP A 50 3.78 2.34 19.39
CA ASP A 50 4.70 1.20 19.54
C ASP A 50 4.06 -0.16 19.28
N GLN A 51 2.76 -0.20 18.98
CA GLN A 51 2.06 -1.43 18.64
C GLN A 51 2.62 -2.08 17.36
N SER A 52 3.02 -3.34 17.46
CA SER A 52 3.71 -4.04 16.37
C SER A 52 2.83 -4.23 15.12
N PHE A 53 1.53 -4.47 15.25
CA PHE A 53 0.61 -4.56 14.11
C PHE A 53 0.52 -3.24 13.35
N ILE A 54 0.40 -2.11 14.06
CA ILE A 54 0.29 -0.77 13.47
C ILE A 54 1.61 -0.40 12.82
N GLY A 55 2.72 -0.55 13.53
CA GLY A 55 4.07 -0.33 13.02
C GLY A 55 4.40 -1.22 11.82
N GLY A 56 4.01 -2.50 11.89
CA GLY A 56 4.23 -3.47 10.81
C GLY A 56 3.48 -3.12 9.52
N VAL A 57 2.26 -2.59 9.61
CA VAL A 57 1.51 -2.09 8.44
C VAL A 57 2.21 -0.88 7.83
N TRP A 58 2.59 0.10 8.65
CA TRP A 58 3.34 1.28 8.22
C TRP A 58 4.63 0.90 7.50
N GLU A 59 5.47 0.08 8.11
CA GLU A 59 6.74 -0.36 7.54
C GLU A 59 6.53 -1.10 6.22
N SER A 60 5.56 -2.02 6.17
CA SER A 60 5.26 -2.80 4.97
C SER A 60 4.84 -1.94 3.78
N TYR A 61 4.06 -0.88 4.02
CA TYR A 61 3.68 0.05 2.95
C TYR A 61 4.86 0.90 2.48
N TYR A 62 5.72 1.37 3.38
CA TYR A 62 6.94 2.08 2.95
C TYR A 62 7.93 1.17 2.22
N GLN A 63 7.99 -0.12 2.56
CA GLN A 63 8.75 -1.11 1.77
C GLN A 63 8.14 -1.29 0.37
N LEU A 64 6.80 -1.27 0.25
CA LEU A 64 6.13 -1.33 -1.06
C LEU A 64 6.43 -0.08 -1.90
N ILE A 65 6.37 1.11 -1.29
CA ILE A 65 6.73 2.39 -1.91
C ILE A 65 8.19 2.36 -2.37
N TYR A 66 9.11 1.92 -1.51
CA TYR A 66 10.53 1.79 -1.87
C TYR A 66 10.73 0.91 -3.11
N LYS A 67 10.12 -0.29 -3.12
CA LYS A 67 10.22 -1.21 -4.27
C LYS A 67 9.63 -0.59 -5.55
N ALA A 68 8.53 0.14 -5.44
CA ALA A 68 7.95 0.87 -6.56
C ALA A 68 8.89 1.96 -7.08
N ASN A 69 9.49 2.75 -6.19
CA ASN A 69 10.44 3.80 -6.54
C ASN A 69 11.69 3.24 -7.21
N VAL A 70 12.22 2.10 -6.72
CA VAL A 70 13.35 1.41 -7.38
C VAL A 70 13.01 1.01 -8.81
N ILE A 71 11.80 0.49 -9.06
CA ILE A 71 11.37 0.16 -10.43
C ILE A 71 11.28 1.43 -11.28
N LEU A 72 10.62 2.46 -10.77
CA LEU A 72 10.40 3.71 -11.52
C LEU A 72 11.70 4.48 -11.79
N GLY A 73 12.68 4.39 -10.90
CA GLY A 73 13.97 5.08 -11.04
C GLY A 73 15.01 4.30 -11.87
N ARG A 74 14.89 2.96 -11.96
CA ARG A 74 15.93 2.14 -12.61
C ARG A 74 15.49 1.42 -13.88
N VAL A 75 14.19 1.36 -14.16
CA VAL A 75 13.69 0.66 -15.35
C VAL A 75 13.42 1.67 -16.46
N GLU A 76 14.23 1.63 -17.51
CA GLU A 76 13.97 2.37 -18.74
C GLU A 76 12.77 1.74 -19.47
N PRO A 77 11.66 2.47 -19.69
CA PRO A 77 10.42 1.94 -20.26
C PRO A 77 10.48 1.84 -21.80
N ASP A 78 11.46 1.12 -22.32
CA ASP A 78 11.75 0.97 -23.76
C ASP A 78 10.94 -0.16 -24.43
N THR A 79 10.37 -1.07 -23.65
CA THR A 79 9.51 -2.16 -24.13
C THR A 79 8.16 -2.16 -23.42
N ASP A 80 7.13 -2.77 -24.02
CA ASP A 80 5.80 -2.84 -23.41
C ASP A 80 5.80 -3.60 -22.07
N LEU A 81 6.66 -4.62 -21.94
CA LEU A 81 6.83 -5.32 -20.68
C LEU A 81 7.37 -4.39 -19.57
N LYS A 82 8.36 -3.56 -19.88
CA LYS A 82 8.95 -2.62 -18.94
C LYS A 82 7.98 -1.44 -18.65
N LYS A 83 7.28 -0.95 -19.67
CA LYS A 83 6.21 0.06 -19.49
C LYS A 83 5.11 -0.47 -18.58
N LYS A 84 4.67 -1.74 -18.78
CA LYS A 84 3.70 -2.40 -17.91
C LYS A 84 4.22 -2.49 -16.47
N ALA A 85 5.48 -2.87 -16.28
CA ALA A 85 6.10 -2.92 -14.95
C ALA A 85 6.11 -1.55 -14.25
N CYS A 86 6.37 -0.46 -14.99
CA CYS A 86 6.28 0.91 -14.46
C CYS A 86 4.82 1.31 -14.14
N ALA A 87 3.85 0.94 -14.98
CA ALA A 87 2.44 1.20 -14.69
C ALA A 87 1.96 0.48 -13.43
N GLU A 88 2.34 -0.79 -13.25
CA GLU A 88 2.06 -1.54 -12.02
C GLU A 88 2.76 -0.91 -10.81
N ALA A 89 4.01 -0.45 -10.95
CA ALA A 89 4.74 0.21 -9.86
C ALA A 89 4.05 1.50 -9.41
N LYS A 90 3.56 2.33 -10.34
CA LYS A 90 2.75 3.51 -10.02
C LYS A 90 1.46 3.13 -9.29
N PHE A 91 0.74 2.13 -9.77
CA PHE A 91 -0.45 1.64 -9.08
C PHE A 91 -0.13 1.23 -7.63
N PHE A 92 0.89 0.40 -7.41
CA PHE A 92 1.22 -0.06 -6.05
C PHE A 92 1.69 1.06 -5.14
N ARG A 93 2.38 2.07 -5.67
CA ARG A 93 2.77 3.26 -4.90
C ARG A 93 1.54 4.07 -4.50
N ALA A 94 0.65 4.33 -5.44
CA ALA A 94 -0.61 5.00 -5.16
C ALA A 94 -1.47 4.24 -4.15
N PHE A 95 -1.60 2.93 -4.30
CA PHE A 95 -2.34 2.06 -3.37
C PHE A 95 -1.77 2.13 -1.94
N ALA A 96 -0.44 2.05 -1.79
CA ALA A 96 0.20 2.16 -0.50
C ALA A 96 -0.06 3.53 0.16
N TYR A 97 0.04 4.62 -0.61
CA TYR A 97 -0.25 5.96 -0.12
C TYR A 97 -1.74 6.18 0.19
N PHE A 98 -2.65 5.59 -0.59
CA PHE A 98 -4.08 5.64 -0.30
C PHE A 98 -4.40 5.08 1.10
N ASP A 99 -3.86 3.92 1.44
CA ASP A 99 -4.03 3.33 2.76
C ASP A 99 -3.30 4.14 3.85
N LEU A 100 -2.06 4.58 3.60
CA LEU A 100 -1.30 5.39 4.54
C LEU A 100 -2.01 6.71 4.89
N VAL A 101 -2.44 7.47 3.88
CA VAL A 101 -3.11 8.76 4.12
C VAL A 101 -4.48 8.59 4.77
N SER A 102 -5.18 7.51 4.45
CA SER A 102 -6.48 7.18 5.03
C SER A 102 -6.39 6.82 6.52
N MET A 103 -5.29 6.18 6.95
CA MET A 103 -5.09 5.74 8.32
C MET A 103 -4.35 6.75 9.20
N TRP A 104 -3.36 7.47 8.63
CA TRP A 104 -2.46 8.35 9.41
C TRP A 104 -2.56 9.83 9.04
N GLY A 105 -3.32 10.19 8.01
CA GLY A 105 -3.40 11.58 7.52
C GLY A 105 -2.09 12.01 6.86
N ASP A 106 -1.42 13.04 7.40
CA ASP A 106 -0.14 13.50 6.90
C ASP A 106 0.94 12.44 7.13
N VAL A 107 1.65 12.07 6.06
CA VAL A 107 2.72 11.04 6.06
C VAL A 107 3.92 11.52 5.23
N PRO A 108 5.14 11.02 5.46
CA PRO A 108 6.28 11.35 4.61
C PRO A 108 6.03 10.97 3.15
N LEU A 109 6.21 11.94 2.22
CA LEU A 109 6.09 11.70 0.79
C LEU A 109 7.46 11.30 0.24
N VAL A 110 7.54 10.08 -0.30
CA VAL A 110 8.77 9.49 -0.89
C VAL A 110 8.42 9.03 -2.30
N ASP A 111 8.77 9.81 -3.31
CA ASP A 111 8.44 9.53 -4.72
C ASP A 111 9.64 9.06 -5.56
N HIS A 112 10.79 8.89 -4.92
CA HIS A 112 12.04 8.39 -5.50
C HIS A 112 12.80 7.48 -4.54
N GLU A 113 13.91 6.90 -4.99
CA GLU A 113 14.84 6.15 -4.14
C GLU A 113 15.67 7.14 -3.31
N LEU A 114 15.48 7.13 -1.97
CA LEU A 114 16.12 8.08 -1.06
C LEU A 114 17.63 7.84 -0.93
N ASP A 115 18.39 8.92 -0.91
CA ASP A 115 19.77 8.94 -0.45
C ASP A 115 19.82 8.95 1.08
N LYS A 116 20.95 8.54 1.67
CA LYS A 116 21.15 8.49 3.13
C LYS A 116 20.90 9.83 3.85
N SER A 117 21.15 10.94 3.16
CA SER A 117 20.90 12.30 3.67
C SER A 117 19.41 12.64 3.78
N GLU A 118 18.55 11.88 3.10
CA GLU A 118 17.11 12.13 3.02
C GLU A 118 16.28 11.24 3.97
N TYR A 119 16.90 10.37 4.77
CA TYR A 119 16.17 9.42 5.62
C TYR A 119 15.36 10.05 6.75
N GLN A 120 15.56 11.33 7.06
CA GLN A 120 14.82 12.05 8.08
C GLN A 120 13.78 13.00 7.44
N LEU A 121 12.77 12.45 6.82
CA LEU A 121 11.69 13.22 6.20
C LEU A 121 10.62 13.61 7.22
N ALA A 122 10.21 14.87 7.16
CA ALA A 122 9.00 15.32 7.84
C ALA A 122 7.75 14.74 7.17
N ARG A 123 6.63 14.78 7.86
CA ARG A 123 5.32 14.48 7.25
C ARG A 123 4.98 15.56 6.21
N SER A 124 4.49 15.13 5.07
CA SER A 124 3.96 15.99 4.03
C SER A 124 2.45 16.17 4.21
N PRO A 125 1.89 17.32 3.83
CA PRO A 125 0.45 17.53 3.87
C PRO A 125 -0.30 16.44 3.08
N LYS A 126 -1.42 15.96 3.60
CA LYS A 126 -2.26 14.96 2.92
C LYS A 126 -2.67 15.37 1.50
N ALA A 127 -2.77 16.67 1.22
CA ALA A 127 -3.09 17.16 -0.11
C ALA A 127 -2.01 16.78 -1.14
N ASP A 128 -0.74 16.83 -0.76
CA ASP A 128 0.37 16.44 -1.63
C ASP A 128 0.39 14.92 -1.87
N ILE A 129 0.00 14.16 -0.85
CA ILE A 129 -0.15 12.70 -0.96
C ILE A 129 -1.28 12.35 -1.94
N TRP A 130 -2.44 13.01 -1.83
CA TRP A 130 -3.55 12.81 -2.76
C TRP A 130 -3.17 13.19 -4.19
N ALA A 131 -2.45 14.29 -4.38
CA ALA A 131 -1.96 14.69 -5.70
C ALA A 131 -1.02 13.65 -6.33
N LEU A 132 -0.16 13.02 -5.53
CA LEU A 132 0.69 11.91 -6.00
C LEU A 132 -0.15 10.68 -6.37
N ILE A 133 -1.14 10.31 -5.55
CA ILE A 133 -2.04 9.18 -5.82
C ILE A 133 -2.75 9.37 -7.15
N GLU A 134 -3.40 10.52 -7.35
CA GLU A 134 -4.12 10.85 -8.58
C GLU A 134 -3.21 10.83 -9.81
N ARG A 135 -2.01 11.40 -9.70
CA ARG A 135 -1.01 11.39 -10.77
C ARG A 135 -0.63 9.95 -11.14
N ASP A 136 -0.23 9.16 -10.16
CA ASP A 136 0.26 7.80 -10.39
C ASP A 136 -0.83 6.88 -10.96
N LEU A 137 -2.07 6.97 -10.47
CA LEU A 137 -3.20 6.21 -11.00
C LEU A 137 -3.55 6.65 -12.43
N THR A 138 -3.60 7.95 -12.68
CA THR A 138 -3.86 8.50 -14.02
C THR A 138 -2.82 8.03 -15.02
N GLU A 139 -1.54 8.09 -14.68
CA GLU A 139 -0.45 7.66 -15.55
C GLU A 139 -0.46 6.14 -15.76
N ALA A 140 -0.78 5.35 -14.73
CA ALA A 140 -0.91 3.90 -14.84
C ALA A 140 -2.07 3.51 -15.78
N ILE A 141 -3.23 4.13 -15.64
CA ILE A 141 -4.41 3.90 -16.50
C ILE A 141 -4.13 4.32 -17.94
N ASN A 142 -3.56 5.51 -18.14
CA ASN A 142 -3.27 6.07 -19.47
C ASN A 142 -2.15 5.33 -20.20
N SER A 143 -1.36 4.50 -19.52
CA SER A 143 -0.39 3.63 -20.17
C SER A 143 -1.03 2.65 -21.16
N GLY A 144 -2.31 2.31 -20.95
CA GLY A 144 -3.03 1.30 -21.74
C GLY A 144 -2.51 -0.13 -21.58
N LEU A 145 -1.60 -0.38 -20.60
CA LEU A 145 -0.91 -1.66 -20.44
C LEU A 145 -1.34 -2.45 -19.20
N LEU A 146 -2.19 -1.86 -18.35
CA LEU A 146 -2.84 -2.62 -17.28
C LEU A 146 -3.82 -3.62 -17.89
N GLU A 147 -3.97 -4.76 -17.23
CA GLU A 147 -4.92 -5.77 -17.65
C GLU A 147 -6.35 -5.25 -17.54
N GLU A 148 -7.23 -5.76 -18.40
CA GLU A 148 -8.67 -5.50 -18.29
C GLU A 148 -9.41 -6.78 -17.91
N LYS A 149 -10.20 -6.68 -16.85
CA LYS A 149 -11.08 -7.77 -16.45
C LYS A 149 -12.29 -7.80 -17.37
N LYS A 150 -12.54 -8.94 -18.04
CA LYS A 150 -13.56 -9.07 -19.08
C LYS A 150 -14.97 -9.26 -18.49
N SER A 151 -15.06 -9.85 -17.30
CA SER A 151 -16.33 -10.07 -16.57
C SER A 151 -16.05 -10.22 -15.07
N VAL A 152 -17.11 -10.20 -14.26
CA VAL A 152 -17.02 -10.46 -12.80
C VAL A 152 -16.42 -11.85 -12.52
N ASP A 153 -16.71 -12.83 -13.37
CA ASP A 153 -16.28 -14.22 -13.22
C ASP A 153 -14.91 -14.50 -13.87
N ASP A 154 -14.26 -13.49 -14.46
CA ASP A 154 -12.95 -13.67 -15.07
C ASP A 154 -11.89 -13.96 -14.00
N LYS A 155 -11.45 -15.21 -13.95
CA LYS A 155 -10.42 -15.72 -13.05
C LYS A 155 -9.04 -15.80 -13.68
N THR A 156 -8.89 -15.31 -14.91
CA THR A 156 -7.62 -15.38 -15.66
C THR A 156 -6.71 -14.17 -15.40
N THR A 157 -7.29 -13.10 -14.85
CA THR A 157 -6.57 -11.86 -14.55
C THR A 157 -6.00 -11.91 -13.14
N TRP A 158 -4.69 -12.01 -13.03
CA TRP A 158 -3.95 -12.13 -11.77
C TRP A 158 -3.20 -10.87 -11.35
N ARG A 159 -3.13 -9.91 -12.25
CA ARG A 159 -2.36 -8.68 -12.07
C ARG A 159 -3.30 -7.50 -11.89
N VAL A 160 -2.72 -6.35 -11.56
CA VAL A 160 -3.46 -5.08 -11.45
C VAL A 160 -4.24 -4.82 -12.73
N THR A 161 -5.53 -4.54 -12.57
CA THR A 161 -6.40 -4.20 -13.69
C THR A 161 -6.68 -2.71 -13.75
N LYS A 162 -7.05 -2.24 -14.94
CA LYS A 162 -7.48 -0.86 -15.14
C LYS A 162 -8.69 -0.51 -14.26
N GLN A 163 -9.66 -1.44 -14.15
CA GLN A 163 -10.84 -1.24 -13.30
C GLN A 163 -10.47 -1.09 -11.82
N LEU A 164 -9.49 -1.87 -11.34
CA LEU A 164 -9.01 -1.74 -9.96
C LEU A 164 -8.35 -0.36 -9.75
N ALA A 165 -7.54 0.11 -10.70
CA ALA A 165 -6.92 1.43 -10.62
C ALA A 165 -7.93 2.59 -10.71
N GLN A 166 -9.10 2.37 -11.32
CA GLN A 166 -10.19 3.35 -11.40
C GLN A 166 -11.06 3.37 -10.13
N ALA A 167 -10.98 2.34 -9.29
CA ALA A 167 -11.78 2.21 -8.08
C ALA A 167 -11.14 2.85 -6.83
N ILE A 168 -9.87 3.25 -6.91
CA ILE A 168 -9.12 3.97 -5.88
C ILE A 168 -9.20 5.47 -6.13
#